data_6962f70bd7c8b2b17639a2a69cf778f7
#
_entry.id   6962f70bd7c8b2b17639a2a69cf778f7
#
_cell.length_a   1.000
_cell.length_b   1.000
_cell.length_c   1.000
_cell.angle_alpha   90.00
_cell.angle_beta   90.00
_cell.angle_gamma   90.00
#
_symmetry.space_group_name_H-M   'P 1'
#
loop_
_entity.id
_entity.type
_entity.pdbx_description
1 polymer ?
#
loop_
_entity_poly.entity_id
_entity_poly.type
_entity_poly.pdbx_seq_one_letter_code
_entity_poly.pdbx_strand_id
1 'polypeptide(L)' 'MSETDRELLIRGLERAEYNTLRMKAMRNEMVLKDDADGNIIRVPAREVFVQLYHEAVPAF' A
#
# COMPACT_ATOMS: atom_id res chain seq x y z
N MET A 1 19.03 -13.09 -13.80
CA MET A 1 18.39 -11.75 -13.88
C MET A 1 19.43 -10.70 -13.54
N SER A 2 19.56 -9.65 -14.33
CA SER A 2 20.49 -8.56 -14.05
C SER A 2 19.94 -7.67 -12.93
N GLU A 3 20.82 -6.88 -12.30
CA GLU A 3 20.39 -5.93 -11.28
C GLU A 3 19.40 -4.89 -11.83
N THR A 4 19.62 -4.46 -13.08
CA THR A 4 18.72 -3.51 -13.75
C THR A 4 17.31 -4.08 -13.92
N ASP A 5 17.19 -5.35 -14.33
CA ASP A 5 15.90 -6.02 -14.49
C ASP A 5 15.20 -6.17 -13.15
N ARG A 6 15.97 -6.46 -12.09
CA ARG A 6 15.44 -6.57 -10.74
C ARG A 6 14.90 -5.23 -10.24
N GLU A 7 15.62 -4.14 -10.49
CA GLU A 7 15.18 -2.80 -10.11
C GLU A 7 13.88 -2.41 -10.82
N LEU A 8 13.78 -2.69 -12.12
CA LEU A 8 12.56 -2.41 -12.88
C LEU A 8 11.38 -3.21 -12.38
N LEU A 9 11.61 -4.47 -12.02
CA LEU A 9 10.56 -5.32 -11.46
C LEU A 9 10.07 -4.78 -10.11
N ILE A 10 10.98 -4.37 -9.23
CA ILE A 10 10.63 -3.80 -7.93
C ILE A 10 9.83 -2.51 -8.10
N ARG A 11 10.23 -1.62 -9.01
CA ARG A 11 9.50 -0.39 -9.29
C ARG A 11 8.09 -0.66 -9.79
N GLY A 12 7.93 -1.66 -10.64
CA GLY A 12 6.62 -2.06 -11.15
C GLY A 12 5.70 -2.56 -10.04
N LEU A 13 6.25 -3.37 -9.11
CA LEU A 13 5.50 -3.86 -7.96
C LEU A 13 5.11 -2.73 -7.00
N GLU A 14 6.03 -1.81 -6.72
CA GLU A 14 5.76 -0.66 -5.85
C GLU A 14 4.64 0.21 -6.41
N ARG A 15 4.65 0.46 -7.72
CA ARG A 15 3.60 1.24 -8.38
C ARG A 15 2.25 0.54 -8.31
N ALA A 16 2.22 -0.78 -8.51
CA ALA A 16 1.00 -1.57 -8.41
C ALA A 16 0.44 -1.53 -6.99
N GLU A 17 1.30 -1.67 -5.98
CA GLU A 17 0.90 -1.58 -4.57
C GLU A 17 0.35 -0.20 -4.24
N TYR A 18 0.98 0.86 -4.70
CA TYR A 18 0.53 2.23 -4.52
C TYR A 18 -0.89 2.42 -5.07
N ASN A 19 -1.11 2.03 -6.33
CA ASN A 19 -2.39 2.18 -6.99
C ASN A 19 -3.49 1.36 -6.30
N THR A 20 -3.17 0.13 -5.90
CA THR A 20 -4.11 -0.75 -5.21
C THR A 20 -4.51 -0.16 -3.86
N LEU A 21 -3.54 0.28 -3.08
CA LEU A 21 -3.81 0.85 -1.77
C LEU A 21 -4.57 2.18 -1.88
N ARG A 22 -4.21 3.00 -2.86
CA ARG A 22 -4.90 4.27 -3.13
C ARG A 22 -6.38 4.03 -3.44
N MET A 23 -6.68 3.06 -4.31
CA MET A 23 -8.06 2.73 -4.66
C MET A 23 -8.85 2.23 -3.45
N LYS A 24 -8.25 1.36 -2.64
CA LYS A 24 -8.89 0.87 -1.41
C LYS A 24 -9.13 2.01 -0.43
N ALA A 25 -8.18 2.92 -0.28
CA ALA A 25 -8.31 4.09 0.58
C ALA A 25 -9.46 5.00 0.13
N MET A 26 -9.57 5.22 -1.18
CA MET A 26 -10.65 6.04 -1.76
C MET A 26 -12.04 5.41 -1.55
N ARG A 27 -12.11 4.07 -1.50
CA ARG A 27 -13.36 3.33 -1.28
C ARG A 27 -13.66 3.10 0.19
N ASN A 28 -12.82 3.60 1.10
CA ASN A 28 -12.94 3.35 2.54
C ASN A 28 -12.89 1.86 2.91
N GLU A 29 -12.10 1.08 2.17
CA GLU A 29 -11.93 -0.34 2.44
C GLU A 29 -10.91 -0.58 3.56
N MET A 30 -10.98 -1.78 4.15
CA MET A 30 -10.02 -2.22 5.15
C MET A 30 -8.95 -3.07 4.49
N VAL A 31 -7.76 -3.07 5.08
CA VAL A 31 -6.66 -3.95 4.66
C VAL A 31 -6.17 -4.75 5.85
N LEU A 32 -5.52 -5.87 5.58
CA LEU A 32 -4.92 -6.70 6.63
C LEU A 32 -3.48 -6.22 6.85
N LYS A 33 -3.09 -6.16 8.10
CA LYS A 33 -1.75 -5.74 8.50
C LYS A 33 -1.30 -6.55 9.71
N ASP A 34 0.00 -6.84 9.81
CA ASP A 34 0.58 -7.45 10.99
C ASP A 34 0.75 -6.40 12.09
N ASP A 35 0.37 -6.75 13.32
CA ASP A 35 0.63 -5.90 14.48
C ASP A 35 2.02 -6.22 15.08
N ALA A 36 2.36 -5.55 16.18
CA ALA A 36 3.63 -5.74 16.85
C ALA A 36 3.80 -7.15 17.43
N ASP A 37 2.71 -7.85 17.71
CA ASP A 37 2.73 -9.20 18.28
C ASP A 37 2.68 -10.29 17.19
N GLY A 38 2.67 -9.91 15.92
CA GLY A 38 2.61 -10.84 14.81
C GLY A 38 1.19 -11.31 14.46
N ASN A 39 0.18 -10.72 15.05
CA ASN A 39 -1.21 -11.03 14.72
C ASN A 39 -1.66 -10.23 13.49
N ILE A 40 -2.58 -10.80 12.71
CA ILE A 40 -3.17 -10.11 11.56
C ILE A 40 -4.38 -9.31 12.03
N ILE A 41 -4.36 -8.00 11.78
CA ILE A 41 -5.44 -7.09 12.14
C ILE A 41 -5.98 -6.39 10.90
N ARG A 42 -7.23 -5.93 11.00
CA ARG A 42 -7.84 -5.09 9.97
C ARG A 42 -7.62 -3.63 10.31
N VAL A 43 -7.12 -2.87 9.34
CA VAL A 43 -6.92 -1.42 9.50
C VAL A 43 -7.49 -0.71 8.28
N PRO A 44 -7.95 0.55 8.43
CA PRO A 44 -8.42 1.32 7.27
C PRO A 44 -7.29 1.54 6.28
N ALA A 45 -7.56 1.24 5.00
CA ALA A 45 -6.58 1.44 3.93
C ALA A 45 -6.13 2.90 3.87
N ARG A 46 -7.02 3.81 4.18
CA ARG A 46 -6.76 5.26 4.22
C ARG A 46 -5.63 5.60 5.20
N GLU A 47 -5.63 5.01 6.39
CA GLU A 47 -4.58 5.25 7.37
C GLU A 47 -3.24 4.70 6.90
N VAL A 48 -3.24 3.48 6.35
CA VAL A 48 -2.03 2.85 5.84
C VAL A 48 -1.45 3.67 4.68
N PHE A 49 -2.30 4.14 3.78
CA PHE A 49 -1.88 4.96 2.65
C PHE A 49 -1.17 6.24 3.11
N VAL A 50 -1.77 6.96 4.04
CA VAL A 50 -1.19 8.20 4.56
C VAL A 50 0.14 7.93 5.28
N GLN A 51 0.21 6.86 6.06
CA GLN A 51 1.44 6.51 6.77
C GLN A 51 2.59 6.10 5.85
N LEU A 52 2.29 5.35 4.78
CA LEU A 52 3.31 4.85 3.86
C LEU A 52 3.78 5.91 2.86
N TYR A 53 2.86 6.68 2.32
CA TYR A 53 3.18 7.59 1.20
C TYR A 53 3.17 9.06 1.59
N HIS A 54 2.75 9.39 2.81
CA HIS A 54 2.68 10.77 3.31
C HIS A 54 1.87 11.68 2.40
N GLU A 55 0.86 11.13 1.75
CA GLU A 55 -0.05 11.84 0.87
C GLU A 55 -1.47 11.77 1.42
N ALA A 56 -2.26 12.81 1.17
CA ALA A 56 -3.68 12.78 1.50
C ALA A 56 -4.43 11.83 0.55
N VAL A 57 -5.46 11.14 1.08
CA VAL A 57 -6.30 10.29 0.26
C VAL A 57 -7.13 11.15 -0.67
N PRO A 58 -7.13 10.89 -2.00
CA PRO A 58 -7.95 11.66 -2.93
C PRO A 58 -9.44 11.50 -2.62
N ALA A 59 -10.18 12.59 -2.71
CA ALA A 59 -11.63 12.57 -2.59
C ALA A 59 -12.25 12.08 -3.92
N PHE A 60 -13.37 11.39 -3.81
CA PHE A 60 -14.16 11.05 -4.99
C PHE A 60 -14.86 12.31 -5.53
#